data_637bd9643c2c6b9e7272b15a01e10be7
#
_entry.id   637bd9643c2c6b9e7272b15a01e10be7
#
_cell.length_a   1.000
_cell.length_b   1.000
_cell.length_c   1.000
_cell.angle_alpha   90.00
_cell.angle_beta   90.00
_cell.angle_gamma   90.00
#
_symmetry.space_group_name_H-M   'P 1'
#
loop_
_entity.id
_entity.type
_entity.pdbx_description
1 polymer ?
#
loop_
_entity_poly.entity_id
_entity_poly.type
_entity_poly.pdbx_seq_one_letter_code
_entity_poly.pdbx_strand_id
1 'polypeptide(L)'
;MTTRRARMSIITRTVLLTSSVAVIVVVVAVAVSYLLINATTLQQSRERLSRLTDITVAALDRGGLGMDLGIGSDSLLPKELERTLVAEQISGYILSSSSVPPPGLSEASMQSLMGGAVVSTEGVTPSGPVLIEARKMSGDTALVLQLPIKVVGGSAQALLLRFGVALLLGLLISIPIGYWAAQRLTRPLRAARQAANQMASGARDVLLIEEGPSEIADISEALNHLSSALAVSEGRQREFLLSVSHELRTPLTAVRGYGEALADGLIPGAEVARTGAILTAEATRLDRLVSDLLDLARLGAVNFQLTPLDIDLGELVREAAKVWADRCARERVRFDCQTPQLALIAHVDPVRLRQVIDNLAENALRVSPEGSLIELILGAEGSSAVIEVRDGGPGLTPGDIEVAFEPGALHERYRGVRPVGTGLGLALVGRMASGLGGQASAGRAPGGGARFMVRFPLVG
;
A
#
# COMPACT_ATOMS: atom_id res chain seq x y z
N MET A 1 25.78 8.65 -18.64
CA MET A 1 26.07 8.91 -17.22
C MET A 1 24.88 9.62 -16.60
N THR A 2 23.93 8.87 -16.07
CA THR A 2 22.77 9.43 -15.37
C THR A 2 23.13 9.69 -13.93
N THR A 3 23.20 10.94 -13.54
CA THR A 3 23.47 11.39 -12.17
C THR A 3 22.39 10.81 -11.23
N ARG A 4 22.75 9.79 -10.49
CA ARG A 4 21.97 9.27 -9.36
C ARG A 4 21.86 10.40 -8.31
N ARG A 5 20.80 11.21 -8.37
CA ARG A 5 20.45 12.12 -7.27
C ARG A 5 20.42 11.27 -6.00
N ALA A 6 21.29 11.59 -5.05
CA ALA A 6 21.34 10.94 -3.75
C ALA A 6 19.95 11.11 -3.08
N ARG A 7 19.15 10.05 -3.10
CA ARG A 7 17.84 10.05 -2.43
C ARG A 7 18.10 10.03 -0.93
N MET A 8 17.81 11.15 -0.28
CA MET A 8 17.87 11.23 1.19
C MET A 8 17.04 10.10 1.81
N SER A 9 17.58 9.48 2.84
CA SER A 9 16.92 8.40 3.58
C SER A 9 15.59 8.91 4.18
N ILE A 10 14.59 8.05 4.29
CA ILE A 10 13.31 8.37 4.94
C ILE A 10 13.55 8.88 6.37
N ILE A 11 14.50 8.28 7.09
CA ILE A 11 14.89 8.70 8.44
C ILE A 11 15.33 10.16 8.43
N THR A 12 16.25 10.52 7.53
CA THR A 12 16.76 11.90 7.43
C THR A 12 15.65 12.90 7.09
N ARG A 13 14.73 12.52 6.19
CA ARG A 13 13.57 13.36 5.85
C ARG A 13 12.61 13.56 7.02
N THR A 14 12.29 12.50 7.75
CA THR A 14 11.38 12.58 8.90
C THR A 14 12.00 13.43 10.02
N VAL A 15 13.28 13.21 10.36
CA VAL A 15 13.97 14.01 11.37
C VAL A 15 14.05 15.48 10.96
N LEU A 16 14.40 15.78 9.71
CA LEU A 16 14.42 17.16 9.19
C LEU A 16 13.02 17.80 9.27
N LEU A 17 11.98 17.08 8.92
CA LEU A 17 10.60 17.59 8.91
C LEU A 17 10.12 17.89 10.34
N THR A 18 10.31 16.97 11.27
CA THR A 18 9.93 17.18 12.69
C THR A 18 10.74 18.30 13.33
N SER A 19 12.05 18.39 13.06
CA SER A 19 12.90 19.48 13.55
C SER A 19 12.53 20.82 12.95
N SER A 20 12.22 20.90 11.64
CA SER A 20 11.81 22.15 11.00
C SER A 20 10.47 22.66 11.53
N VAL A 21 9.51 21.78 11.77
CA VAL A 21 8.22 22.14 12.39
C VAL A 21 8.44 22.69 13.80
N ALA A 22 9.29 22.05 14.62
CA ALA A 22 9.61 22.53 15.95
C ALA A 22 10.25 23.93 15.93
N VAL A 23 11.19 24.18 15.01
CA VAL A 23 11.81 25.51 14.81
C VAL A 23 10.76 26.56 14.41
N ILE A 24 9.91 26.25 13.44
CA ILE A 24 8.86 27.18 12.96
C ILE A 24 7.92 27.56 14.10
N VAL A 25 7.46 26.57 14.88
CA VAL A 25 6.54 26.81 16.01
C VAL A 25 7.17 27.75 17.04
N VAL A 26 8.46 27.52 17.39
CA VAL A 26 9.17 28.38 18.35
C VAL A 26 9.37 29.78 17.80
N VAL A 27 9.78 29.91 16.52
CA VAL A 27 9.97 31.24 15.89
C VAL A 27 8.65 32.03 15.87
N VAL A 28 7.52 31.39 15.53
CA VAL A 28 6.21 32.00 15.55
C VAL A 28 5.83 32.40 16.98
N ALA A 29 6.03 31.52 17.95
CA ALA A 29 5.74 31.81 19.35
C ALA A 29 6.56 33.00 19.89
N VAL A 30 7.85 33.08 19.52
CA VAL A 30 8.72 34.22 19.85
C VAL A 30 8.20 35.51 19.23
N ALA A 31 7.88 35.49 17.93
CA ALA A 31 7.38 36.68 17.23
C ALA A 31 6.08 37.18 17.82
N VAL A 32 5.12 36.29 18.07
CA VAL A 32 3.83 36.63 18.68
C VAL A 32 4.00 37.18 20.11
N SER A 33 4.83 36.49 20.93
CA SER A 33 5.09 36.94 22.29
C SER A 33 5.78 38.31 22.33
N TYR A 34 6.75 38.54 21.43
CA TYR A 34 7.43 39.82 21.32
C TYR A 34 6.44 40.97 20.99
N LEU A 35 5.57 40.76 20.00
CA LEU A 35 4.54 41.72 19.60
C LEU A 35 3.56 42.04 20.73
N LEU A 36 3.07 40.98 21.42
CA LEU A 36 2.12 41.13 22.54
C LEU A 36 2.77 41.85 23.72
N ILE A 37 3.97 41.50 24.12
CA ILE A 37 4.67 42.10 25.25
C ILE A 37 4.97 43.57 24.94
N ASN A 38 5.45 43.88 23.76
CA ASN A 38 5.75 45.24 23.37
C ASN A 38 4.49 46.14 23.39
N ALA A 39 3.36 45.65 22.89
CA ALA A 39 2.09 46.38 22.91
C ALA A 39 1.55 46.57 24.32
N THR A 40 1.56 45.49 25.14
CA THR A 40 1.00 45.56 26.52
C THR A 40 1.87 46.40 27.45
N THR A 41 3.21 46.33 27.30
CA THR A 41 4.15 47.07 28.16
C THR A 41 4.08 48.57 27.90
N LEU A 42 3.99 49.00 26.62
CA LEU A 42 3.79 50.41 26.27
C LEU A 42 2.48 50.95 26.84
N GLN A 43 1.39 50.18 26.72
CA GLN A 43 0.06 50.63 27.21
C GLN A 43 0.04 50.71 28.74
N GLN A 44 0.58 49.71 29.43
CA GLN A 44 0.71 49.74 30.89
C GLN A 44 1.60 50.89 31.40
N SER A 45 2.69 51.17 30.68
CA SER A 45 3.60 52.27 31.01
C SER A 45 2.91 53.62 30.85
N ARG A 46 2.10 53.82 29.80
CA ARG A 46 1.27 55.00 29.60
C ARG A 46 0.25 55.18 30.72
N GLU A 47 -0.51 54.14 31.03
CA GLU A 47 -1.51 54.19 32.11
C GLU A 47 -0.90 54.47 33.48
N ARG A 48 0.28 53.90 33.75
CA ARG A 48 1.01 54.14 35.00
C ARG A 48 1.50 55.57 35.05
N LEU A 49 2.11 56.09 33.99
CA LEU A 49 2.59 57.45 33.90
C LEU A 49 1.43 58.45 34.03
N SER A 50 0.29 58.19 33.36
CA SER A 50 -0.92 59.02 33.45
C SER A 50 -1.43 59.09 34.89
N ARG A 51 -1.59 57.95 35.58
CA ARG A 51 -2.03 57.91 36.98
C ARG A 51 -1.07 58.65 37.93
N LEU A 52 0.24 58.45 37.72
CA LEU A 52 1.24 59.15 38.52
C LEU A 52 1.15 60.63 38.28
N THR A 53 0.96 61.10 37.04
CA THR A 53 0.78 62.55 36.71
C THR A 53 -0.45 63.09 37.40
N ASP A 54 -1.60 62.39 37.36
CA ASP A 54 -2.86 62.81 38.00
C ASP A 54 -2.73 62.93 39.53
N ILE A 55 -2.09 61.88 40.16
CA ILE A 55 -1.85 61.92 41.61
C ILE A 55 -0.89 63.04 42.01
N THR A 56 0.16 63.25 41.21
CA THR A 56 1.17 64.27 41.48
C THR A 56 0.59 65.65 41.32
N VAL A 57 -0.21 65.91 40.31
CA VAL A 57 -0.95 67.18 40.14
C VAL A 57 -1.89 67.46 41.32
N ALA A 58 -2.71 66.46 41.70
CA ALA A 58 -3.63 66.56 42.83
C ALA A 58 -2.90 66.74 44.19
N ALA A 59 -1.68 66.26 44.35
CA ALA A 59 -0.88 66.49 45.55
C ALA A 59 -0.27 67.90 45.60
N LEU A 60 0.20 68.40 44.45
CA LEU A 60 0.77 69.75 44.32
C LEU A 60 -0.30 70.81 44.45
N ASP A 61 -1.49 70.64 43.92
CA ASP A 61 -2.62 71.55 44.02
C ASP A 61 -3.17 71.65 45.44
N ARG A 62 -3.22 70.53 46.23
CA ARG A 62 -3.69 70.52 47.62
C ARG A 62 -2.67 71.03 48.59
N GLY A 63 -1.37 70.91 48.29
CA GLY A 63 -0.28 71.33 49.16
C GLY A 63 -0.08 72.87 49.30
N GLY A 64 -0.86 73.68 48.61
CA GLY A 64 -0.77 75.15 48.63
C GLY A 64 0.56 75.72 48.08
N LEU A 65 1.35 74.93 47.39
CA LEU A 65 2.65 75.31 46.83
C LEU A 65 2.56 76.20 45.58
N GLY A 66 1.34 76.57 45.21
CA GLY A 66 1.08 77.47 44.05
C GLY A 66 1.29 78.93 44.24
N MET A 67 1.61 79.43 45.46
CA MET A 67 1.62 80.89 45.72
C MET A 67 2.98 81.56 45.95
N ASP A 68 4.09 80.80 46.02
CA ASP A 68 5.37 81.43 46.29
C ASP A 68 6.61 80.77 45.55
N LEU A 69 6.37 80.37 44.32
CA LEU A 69 7.52 80.03 43.45
C LEU A 69 7.89 81.36 42.71
N GLY A 70 8.80 82.10 43.30
CA GLY A 70 9.35 83.33 42.72
C GLY A 70 9.78 83.08 41.27
N ILE A 71 9.27 83.93 40.38
CA ILE A 71 9.59 83.98 38.95
C ILE A 71 11.10 84.15 38.79
N GLY A 72 11.82 83.07 38.57
CA GLY A 72 13.20 83.17 38.22
C GLY A 72 14.08 81.99 38.57
N SER A 73 14.17 81.03 37.65
CA SER A 73 15.07 79.94 37.43
C SER A 73 14.39 78.51 37.42
N ASP A 74 14.69 77.84 36.39
CA ASP A 74 14.38 76.35 36.10
C ASP A 74 13.68 75.60 37.23
N SER A 75 12.40 75.47 37.07
CA SER A 75 11.39 74.47 37.52
C SER A 75 11.97 73.31 38.38
N LEU A 76 12.16 73.56 39.66
CA LEU A 76 12.54 72.48 40.56
C LEU A 76 11.30 71.91 41.25
N LEU A 77 10.97 70.69 40.93
CA LEU A 77 10.04 69.85 41.72
C LEU A 77 10.48 69.82 43.18
N PRO A 78 9.58 69.67 44.16
CA PRO A 78 9.95 69.43 45.57
C PRO A 78 10.99 68.26 45.61
N LYS A 79 12.11 68.45 46.34
CA LYS A 79 13.22 67.50 46.40
C LYS A 79 12.82 66.04 46.73
N GLU A 80 11.79 65.90 47.52
CA GLU A 80 11.28 64.52 47.87
C GLU A 80 10.56 63.86 46.67
N LEU A 81 9.79 64.62 45.91
CA LEU A 81 9.10 64.15 44.72
C LEU A 81 10.10 63.89 43.60
N GLU A 82 11.06 64.82 43.42
CA GLU A 82 12.14 64.62 42.45
C GLU A 82 12.92 63.34 42.70
N ARG A 83 13.29 63.05 43.95
CA ARG A 83 13.95 61.77 44.35
C ARG A 83 13.13 60.55 44.00
N THR A 84 11.82 60.62 44.22
CA THR A 84 10.90 59.49 43.95
C THR A 84 10.76 59.30 42.44
N LEU A 85 10.61 60.32 41.65
CA LEU A 85 10.51 60.26 40.20
C LEU A 85 11.84 59.81 39.57
N VAL A 86 12.98 60.30 40.06
CA VAL A 86 14.32 59.89 39.59
C VAL A 86 14.55 58.40 39.91
N ALA A 87 14.11 57.90 41.06
CA ALA A 87 14.20 56.50 41.39
C ALA A 87 13.41 55.58 40.40
N GLU A 88 12.31 56.12 39.86
CA GLU A 88 11.53 55.45 38.81
C GLU A 88 11.97 55.82 37.38
N GLN A 89 13.08 56.55 37.23
CA GLN A 89 13.61 57.05 35.94
C GLN A 89 12.66 57.98 35.20
N ILE A 90 11.77 58.65 35.91
CA ILE A 90 10.83 59.63 35.37
C ILE A 90 11.45 61.01 35.54
N SER A 91 11.51 61.79 34.46
CA SER A 91 11.90 63.17 34.49
C SER A 91 10.61 64.03 34.61
N GLY A 92 10.57 64.92 35.59
CA GLY A 92 9.42 65.82 35.82
C GLY A 92 9.80 67.26 35.62
N TYR A 93 8.92 68.04 35.00
CA TYR A 93 9.07 69.50 34.73
C TYR A 93 7.79 70.26 35.15
N ILE A 94 7.96 71.37 35.86
CA ILE A 94 6.87 72.28 36.08
C ILE A 94 7.07 73.47 35.12
N LEU A 95 6.09 73.74 34.26
CA LEU A 95 6.16 74.70 33.20
C LEU A 95 5.15 75.82 33.47
N SER A 96 5.48 77.02 33.06
CA SER A 96 4.55 78.17 32.97
C SER A 96 4.34 78.53 31.51
N SER A 97 3.38 79.42 31.23
CA SER A 97 3.12 79.90 29.85
C SER A 97 4.31 80.59 29.18
N SER A 98 5.28 81.05 29.96
CA SER A 98 6.53 81.67 29.48
C SER A 98 7.74 80.70 29.40
N SER A 99 7.58 79.48 29.83
CA SER A 99 8.65 78.45 29.83
C SER A 99 8.94 77.89 28.44
N VAL A 100 10.19 77.55 28.18
CA VAL A 100 10.57 76.80 26.95
C VAL A 100 10.08 75.34 27.07
N PRO A 101 9.43 74.80 26.06
CA PRO A 101 9.04 73.37 26.10
C PRO A 101 10.20 72.47 26.39
N PRO A 102 10.06 71.44 27.28
CA PRO A 102 11.11 70.50 27.55
C PRO A 102 11.38 69.65 26.32
N PRO A 103 12.58 69.08 26.19
CA PRO A 103 12.93 68.24 25.03
C PRO A 103 11.91 67.15 24.79
N GLY A 104 11.42 67.01 23.56
CA GLY A 104 10.42 66.02 23.14
C GLY A 104 8.95 66.54 23.20
N LEU A 105 8.64 67.66 23.84
CA LEU A 105 7.30 68.28 23.82
C LEU A 105 7.27 69.36 22.72
N SER A 106 6.31 69.24 21.80
CA SER A 106 6.14 70.27 20.74
C SER A 106 5.49 71.52 21.27
N GLU A 107 5.74 72.67 20.62
CA GLU A 107 5.12 73.96 20.95
C GLU A 107 3.57 73.88 20.86
N ALA A 108 3.05 73.17 19.88
CA ALA A 108 1.62 72.94 19.72
C ALA A 108 1.01 72.19 20.91
N SER A 109 1.73 71.20 21.41
CA SER A 109 1.34 70.39 22.59
C SER A 109 1.39 71.25 23.84
N MET A 110 2.36 72.16 23.96
CA MET A 110 2.50 73.08 25.04
C MET A 110 1.32 74.12 25.07
N GLN A 111 0.95 74.65 23.92
CA GLN A 111 -0.23 75.53 23.82
C GLN A 111 -1.53 74.86 24.20
N SER A 112 -1.72 73.57 23.74
CA SER A 112 -2.90 72.80 24.10
C SER A 112 -2.93 72.49 25.60
N LEU A 113 -1.78 72.18 26.21
CA LEU A 113 -1.65 72.00 27.66
C LEU A 113 -2.02 73.21 28.48
N MET A 114 -1.53 74.38 28.09
CA MET A 114 -1.88 75.63 28.75
C MET A 114 -3.36 76.04 28.56
N GLY A 115 -3.97 75.59 27.45
CA GLY A 115 -5.42 75.69 27.22
C GLY A 115 -6.25 74.74 28.10
N GLY A 116 -5.62 73.86 28.93
CA GLY A 116 -6.30 72.96 29.81
C GLY A 116 -6.51 71.55 29.24
N ALA A 117 -5.97 71.28 28.07
CA ALA A 117 -6.04 69.92 27.48
C ALA A 117 -5.04 68.97 28.18
N VAL A 118 -5.42 67.67 28.27
CA VAL A 118 -4.53 66.60 28.68
C VAL A 118 -3.63 66.24 27.51
N VAL A 119 -2.31 66.24 27.71
CA VAL A 119 -1.35 65.88 26.67
C VAL A 119 -0.74 64.56 27.02
N SER A 120 -1.02 63.56 26.19
CA SER A 120 -0.44 62.20 26.24
C SER A 120 0.17 61.92 24.89
N THR A 121 1.50 61.97 24.76
CA THR A 121 2.19 61.84 23.47
C THR A 121 3.54 61.13 23.61
N GLU A 122 4.11 60.74 22.48
CA GLU A 122 5.51 60.29 22.38
C GLU A 122 6.36 61.45 21.87
N GLY A 123 7.50 61.66 22.51
CA GLY A 123 8.48 62.65 22.11
C GLY A 123 9.85 62.04 21.89
N VAL A 124 10.74 62.81 21.23
CA VAL A 124 12.13 62.39 21.03
C VAL A 124 13.02 63.38 21.77
N THR A 125 13.80 62.89 22.72
CA THR A 125 14.82 63.64 23.43
C THR A 125 16.21 63.28 22.94
N PRO A 126 17.27 64.04 23.27
CA PRO A 126 18.65 63.64 22.96
C PRO A 126 19.04 62.28 23.54
N SER A 127 18.37 61.86 24.61
CA SER A 127 18.58 60.54 25.27
C SER A 127 17.78 59.41 24.61
N GLY A 128 16.89 59.68 23.65
CA GLY A 128 16.05 58.75 22.93
C GLY A 128 14.53 59.03 23.03
N PRO A 129 13.71 58.13 22.54
CA PRO A 129 12.26 58.30 22.59
C PRO A 129 11.74 58.23 24.03
N VAL A 130 10.76 59.05 24.35
CA VAL A 130 10.12 59.16 25.68
C VAL A 130 8.61 59.16 25.57
N LEU A 131 7.92 58.60 26.57
CA LEU A 131 6.50 58.83 26.79
C LEU A 131 6.33 60.10 27.59
N ILE A 132 5.40 60.96 27.18
CA ILE A 132 5.14 62.23 27.79
C ILE A 132 3.67 62.29 28.23
N GLU A 133 3.46 62.56 29.51
CA GLU A 133 2.16 62.83 30.10
C GLU A 133 2.22 64.19 30.74
N ALA A 134 1.26 65.10 30.38
CA ALA A 134 1.21 66.44 30.92
C ALA A 134 -0.19 66.85 31.30
N ARG A 135 -0.31 67.57 32.41
CA ARG A 135 -1.56 68.13 32.98
C ARG A 135 -1.39 69.54 33.41
N LYS A 136 -2.40 70.35 33.16
CA LYS A 136 -2.47 71.68 33.72
C LYS A 136 -2.73 71.65 35.22
N MET A 137 -2.04 72.44 35.96
CA MET A 137 -2.20 72.63 37.39
C MET A 137 -3.00 73.95 37.62
N SER A 138 -3.29 74.20 38.89
CA SER A 138 -3.96 75.47 39.28
C SER A 138 -3.12 76.66 38.92
N GLY A 139 -3.76 77.77 38.33
CA GLY A 139 -3.04 78.89 37.82
C GLY A 139 -2.48 78.73 36.41
N ASP A 140 -1.32 79.35 36.14
CA ASP A 140 -0.66 79.34 34.83
C ASP A 140 0.53 78.30 34.75
N THR A 141 0.38 77.24 35.46
CA THR A 141 1.43 76.14 35.49
C THR A 141 0.91 74.83 35.02
N ALA A 142 1.84 73.97 34.57
CA ALA A 142 1.55 72.58 34.14
C ALA A 142 2.68 71.65 34.57
N LEU A 143 2.31 70.45 34.91
CA LEU A 143 3.25 69.34 35.17
C LEU A 143 3.45 68.48 33.94
N VAL A 144 4.68 68.22 33.56
CA VAL A 144 5.06 67.31 32.48
C VAL A 144 5.94 66.21 33.08
N LEU A 145 5.53 64.95 32.91
CA LEU A 145 6.33 63.80 33.26
C LEU A 145 6.77 63.07 32.01
N GLN A 146 8.06 62.64 31.98
CA GLN A 146 8.66 61.96 30.84
C GLN A 146 9.25 60.64 31.32
N LEU A 147 8.94 59.55 30.63
CA LEU A 147 9.47 58.21 30.88
C LEU A 147 10.22 57.73 29.65
N PRO A 148 11.53 57.44 29.73
CA PRO A 148 12.32 56.92 28.60
C PRO A 148 11.81 55.54 28.17
N ILE A 149 11.51 55.40 26.87
CA ILE A 149 11.02 54.10 26.32
C ILE A 149 12.10 53.01 26.39
N LYS A 150 13.37 53.37 26.50
CA LYS A 150 14.51 52.40 26.70
C LYS A 150 14.38 51.58 27.98
N VAL A 151 13.73 52.10 29.00
CA VAL A 151 13.54 51.36 30.27
C VAL A 151 12.59 50.18 30.09
N VAL A 152 11.71 50.23 29.08
CA VAL A 152 10.79 49.19 28.71
C VAL A 152 11.52 48.02 27.98
N GLY A 153 12.69 48.27 27.41
CA GLY A 153 13.45 47.25 26.59
C GLY A 153 14.31 46.25 27.36
N GLY A 154 14.52 46.44 28.68
CA GLY A 154 15.36 45.53 29.47
C GLY A 154 14.82 44.11 29.62
N SER A 155 13.54 43.90 29.36
CA SER A 155 12.90 42.58 29.36
C SER A 155 13.15 41.77 28.08
N ALA A 156 13.54 42.41 26.97
CA ALA A 156 13.70 41.74 25.67
C ALA A 156 14.86 40.75 25.65
N GLN A 157 16.01 41.09 26.29
CA GLN A 157 17.16 40.14 26.37
C GLN A 157 16.84 38.92 27.23
N ALA A 158 16.15 39.11 28.35
CA ALA A 158 15.74 37.97 29.21
C ALA A 158 14.73 37.06 28.49
N LEU A 159 13.86 37.64 27.68
CA LEU A 159 12.92 36.89 26.85
C LEU A 159 13.63 36.10 25.75
N LEU A 160 14.56 36.70 25.00
CA LEU A 160 15.36 36.00 23.99
C LEU A 160 16.13 34.81 24.57
N LEU A 161 16.69 34.97 25.78
CA LEU A 161 17.36 33.89 26.49
C LEU A 161 16.38 32.75 26.85
N ARG A 162 15.22 33.07 27.41
CA ARG A 162 14.18 32.07 27.77
C ARG A 162 13.67 31.31 26.54
N PHE A 163 13.42 32.01 25.45
CA PHE A 163 13.02 31.40 24.19
C PHE A 163 14.13 30.58 23.53
N GLY A 164 15.39 31.03 23.62
CA GLY A 164 16.56 30.28 23.18
C GLY A 164 16.69 28.94 23.91
N VAL A 165 16.49 28.94 25.23
CA VAL A 165 16.48 27.72 26.05
C VAL A 165 15.31 26.82 25.68
N ALA A 166 14.11 27.36 25.49
CA ALA A 166 12.93 26.59 25.07
C ALA A 166 13.14 25.95 23.68
N LEU A 167 13.77 26.66 22.73
CA LEU A 167 14.13 26.13 21.41
C LEU A 167 15.13 24.97 21.52
N LEU A 168 16.16 25.15 22.32
CA LEU A 168 17.17 24.10 22.58
C LEU A 168 16.54 22.84 23.18
N LEU A 169 15.69 22.99 24.18
CA LEU A 169 14.97 21.86 24.80
C LEU A 169 14.02 21.20 23.80
N GLY A 170 13.28 22.00 23.00
CA GLY A 170 12.39 21.48 21.97
C GLY A 170 13.14 20.66 20.91
N LEU A 171 14.30 21.12 20.43
CA LEU A 171 15.14 20.37 19.50
C LEU A 171 15.74 19.10 20.13
N LEU A 172 16.17 19.19 21.38
CA LEU A 172 16.76 18.07 22.12
C LEU A 172 15.76 16.92 22.35
N ILE A 173 14.48 17.24 22.42
CA ILE A 173 13.37 16.27 22.54
C ILE A 173 12.89 15.80 21.17
N SER A 174 12.75 16.70 20.20
CA SER A 174 12.15 16.38 18.89
C SER A 174 13.04 15.48 18.03
N ILE A 175 14.37 15.64 18.10
CA ILE A 175 15.31 14.84 17.31
C ILE A 175 15.26 13.35 17.70
N PRO A 176 15.36 12.95 18.98
CA PRO A 176 15.24 11.54 19.37
C PRO A 176 13.87 10.94 19.05
N ILE A 177 12.79 11.69 19.28
CA ILE A 177 11.43 11.23 18.95
C ILE A 177 11.28 11.00 17.45
N GLY A 178 11.70 11.95 16.62
CA GLY A 178 11.68 11.84 15.17
C GLY A 178 12.54 10.68 14.65
N TYR A 179 13.69 10.45 15.25
CA TYR A 179 14.55 9.32 14.92
C TYR A 179 13.92 7.97 15.29
N TRP A 180 13.37 7.88 16.51
CA TRP A 180 12.67 6.67 16.97
C TRP A 180 11.43 6.33 16.09
N ALA A 181 10.59 7.33 15.80
CA ALA A 181 9.45 7.15 14.92
C ALA A 181 9.87 6.72 13.50
N ALA A 182 10.91 7.35 12.95
CA ALA A 182 11.44 6.97 11.65
C ALA A 182 12.02 5.55 11.63
N GLN A 183 12.69 5.12 12.70
CA GLN A 183 13.18 3.73 12.81
C GLN A 183 12.02 2.73 12.88
N ARG A 184 10.97 3.04 13.64
CA ARG A 184 9.82 2.16 13.79
C ARG A 184 9.08 1.91 12.46
N LEU A 185 9.12 2.88 11.55
CA LEU A 185 8.55 2.76 10.20
C LEU A 185 9.50 2.10 9.19
N THR A 186 10.81 2.40 9.28
CA THR A 186 11.76 1.96 8.24
C THR A 186 12.30 0.56 8.45
N ARG A 187 12.34 0.05 9.69
CA ARG A 187 12.84 -1.32 9.98
C ARG A 187 12.00 -2.39 9.28
N PRO A 188 10.66 -2.44 9.48
CA PRO A 188 9.84 -3.46 8.81
C PRO A 188 9.84 -3.32 7.29
N LEU A 189 9.85 -2.10 6.74
CA LEU A 189 9.95 -1.89 5.30
C LEU A 189 11.28 -2.40 4.70
N ARG A 190 12.39 -2.31 5.45
CA ARG A 190 13.66 -2.90 5.03
C ARG A 190 13.61 -4.42 5.08
N ALA A 191 12.99 -4.99 6.11
CA ALA A 191 12.78 -6.43 6.22
C ALA A 191 11.91 -6.95 5.06
N ALA A 192 10.79 -6.27 4.76
CA ALA A 192 9.93 -6.60 3.62
C ALA A 192 10.68 -6.54 2.28
N ARG A 193 11.50 -5.52 2.06
CA ARG A 193 12.36 -5.43 0.86
C ARG A 193 13.37 -6.57 0.79
N GLN A 194 14.00 -6.94 1.91
CA GLN A 194 14.95 -8.06 1.94
C GLN A 194 14.26 -9.37 1.66
N ALA A 195 13.09 -9.61 2.26
CA ALA A 195 12.26 -10.77 2.02
C ALA A 195 11.86 -10.88 0.53
N ALA A 196 11.37 -9.81 -0.07
CA ALA A 196 11.05 -9.78 -1.49
C ALA A 196 12.26 -10.09 -2.38
N ASN A 197 13.45 -9.56 -2.05
CA ASN A 197 14.68 -9.88 -2.78
C ASN A 197 15.11 -11.35 -2.59
N GLN A 198 14.95 -11.91 -1.39
CA GLN A 198 15.22 -13.32 -1.12
C GLN A 198 14.26 -14.23 -1.89
N MET A 199 12.97 -13.89 -1.93
CA MET A 199 11.98 -14.58 -2.76
C MET A 199 12.34 -14.52 -4.25
N ALA A 200 12.77 -13.36 -4.74
CA ALA A 200 13.21 -13.17 -6.12
C ALA A 200 14.47 -13.99 -6.46
N SER A 201 15.34 -14.25 -5.48
CA SER A 201 16.53 -15.10 -5.63
C SER A 201 16.27 -16.60 -5.43
N GLY A 202 15.02 -17.00 -5.18
CA GLY A 202 14.62 -18.41 -5.07
C GLY A 202 14.40 -18.92 -3.64
N ALA A 203 14.54 -18.08 -2.60
CA ALA A 203 14.20 -18.48 -1.25
C ALA A 203 12.67 -18.59 -1.08
N ARG A 204 12.21 -19.64 -0.40
CA ARG A 204 10.78 -19.91 -0.19
C ARG A 204 10.38 -19.97 1.29
N ASP A 205 11.34 -20.19 2.18
CA ASP A 205 11.10 -20.24 3.63
C ASP A 205 11.25 -18.85 4.28
N VAL A 206 10.78 -17.82 3.59
CA VAL A 206 10.85 -16.44 4.09
C VAL A 206 9.59 -16.14 4.86
N LEU A 207 9.73 -15.94 6.18
CA LEU A 207 8.67 -15.53 7.06
C LEU A 207 8.98 -14.14 7.62
N LEU A 208 8.08 -13.20 7.45
CA LEU A 208 8.13 -11.87 8.03
C LEU A 208 7.30 -11.83 9.31
N ILE A 209 7.85 -11.21 10.36
CA ILE A 209 7.12 -10.93 11.59
C ILE A 209 6.21 -9.73 11.33
N GLU A 210 4.96 -9.82 11.72
CA GLU A 210 3.97 -8.75 11.60
C GLU A 210 4.18 -7.72 12.71
N GLU A 211 5.19 -6.87 12.55
CA GLU A 211 5.54 -5.81 13.50
C GLU A 211 5.32 -4.43 12.89
N GLY A 212 4.84 -3.49 13.71
CA GLY A 212 4.71 -2.09 13.32
C GLY A 212 3.26 -1.59 13.25
N PRO A 213 3.01 -0.47 12.56
CA PRO A 213 1.66 0.00 12.25
C PRO A 213 0.88 -1.01 11.41
N SER A 214 -0.46 -0.98 11.51
CA SER A 214 -1.35 -1.92 10.81
C SER A 214 -1.05 -2.03 9.31
N GLU A 215 -0.83 -0.89 8.64
CA GLU A 215 -0.57 -0.84 7.21
C GLU A 215 0.74 -1.54 6.80
N ILE A 216 1.69 -1.65 7.73
CA ILE A 216 2.95 -2.35 7.49
C ILE A 216 2.82 -3.83 7.85
N ALA A 217 2.04 -4.16 8.87
CA ALA A 217 1.70 -5.53 9.22
C ALA A 217 0.97 -6.21 8.05
N ASP A 218 -0.02 -5.54 7.44
CA ASP A 218 -0.75 -6.00 6.27
C ASP A 218 0.18 -6.32 5.06
N ILE A 219 1.22 -5.50 4.86
CA ILE A 219 2.24 -5.78 3.82
C ILE A 219 3.04 -7.05 4.15
N SER A 220 3.37 -7.26 5.43
CA SER A 220 4.10 -8.45 5.87
C SER A 220 3.26 -9.70 5.71
N GLU A 221 1.98 -9.63 6.05
CA GLU A 221 0.99 -10.69 5.84
C GLU A 221 0.85 -11.02 4.36
N ALA A 222 0.63 -10.02 3.51
CA ALA A 222 0.53 -10.21 2.06
C ALA A 222 1.77 -10.86 1.45
N LEU A 223 2.98 -10.49 1.91
CA LEU A 223 4.23 -11.11 1.48
C LEU A 223 4.37 -12.55 1.97
N ASN A 224 3.92 -12.86 3.19
CA ASN A 224 3.89 -14.23 3.72
C ASN A 224 2.94 -15.11 2.90
N HIS A 225 1.74 -14.60 2.58
CA HIS A 225 0.80 -15.29 1.69
C HIS A 225 1.39 -15.53 0.30
N LEU A 226 2.05 -14.54 -0.28
CA LEU A 226 2.72 -14.67 -1.59
C LEU A 226 3.85 -15.71 -1.54
N SER A 227 4.67 -15.72 -0.46
CA SER A 227 5.73 -16.71 -0.26
C SER A 227 5.16 -18.12 -0.23
N SER A 228 4.11 -18.34 0.55
CA SER A 228 3.43 -19.63 0.66
C SER A 228 2.82 -20.08 -0.68
N ALA A 229 2.09 -19.21 -1.37
CA ALA A 229 1.49 -19.50 -2.66
C ALA A 229 2.55 -19.86 -3.71
N LEU A 230 3.67 -19.15 -3.72
CA LEU A 230 4.79 -19.42 -4.63
C LEU A 230 5.48 -20.74 -4.32
N ALA A 231 5.70 -21.06 -3.03
CA ALA A 231 6.27 -22.34 -2.60
C ALA A 231 5.39 -23.53 -3.04
N VAL A 232 4.08 -23.44 -2.84
CA VAL A 232 3.11 -24.45 -3.27
C VAL A 232 3.11 -24.59 -4.79
N SER A 233 3.12 -23.47 -5.53
CA SER A 233 3.14 -23.49 -7.00
C SER A 233 4.39 -24.15 -7.56
N GLU A 234 5.58 -23.80 -7.03
CA GLU A 234 6.84 -24.41 -7.45
C GLU A 234 6.96 -25.88 -7.03
N GLY A 235 6.43 -26.22 -5.85
CA GLY A 235 6.34 -27.62 -5.40
C GLY A 235 5.56 -28.46 -6.41
N ARG A 236 4.36 -28.02 -6.78
CA ARG A 236 3.53 -28.68 -7.82
C ARG A 236 4.22 -28.77 -9.18
N GLN A 237 4.92 -27.71 -9.59
CA GLN A 237 5.68 -27.72 -10.85
C GLN A 237 6.84 -28.74 -10.82
N ARG A 238 7.56 -28.83 -9.71
CA ARG A 238 8.65 -29.80 -9.55
C ARG A 238 8.13 -31.23 -9.56
N GLU A 239 7.06 -31.49 -8.82
CA GLU A 239 6.38 -32.79 -8.75
C GLU A 239 5.87 -33.23 -10.13
N PHE A 240 5.25 -32.30 -10.86
CA PHE A 240 4.85 -32.49 -12.26
C PHE A 240 6.04 -32.91 -13.17
N LEU A 241 7.16 -32.19 -13.11
CA LEU A 241 8.35 -32.53 -13.93
C LEU A 241 8.93 -33.89 -13.57
N LEU A 242 8.92 -34.26 -12.29
CA LEU A 242 9.34 -35.59 -11.85
C LEU A 242 8.40 -36.68 -12.39
N SER A 243 7.09 -36.49 -12.31
CA SER A 243 6.09 -37.39 -12.86
C SER A 243 6.26 -37.61 -14.36
N VAL A 244 6.38 -36.51 -15.13
CA VAL A 244 6.66 -36.57 -16.58
C VAL A 244 7.94 -37.35 -16.89
N SER A 245 9.02 -37.11 -16.11
CA SER A 245 10.28 -37.79 -16.29
C SER A 245 10.17 -39.33 -16.08
N HIS A 246 9.36 -39.73 -15.10
CA HIS A 246 9.08 -41.16 -14.85
C HIS A 246 8.23 -41.77 -15.96
N GLU A 247 7.20 -41.07 -16.43
CA GLU A 247 6.31 -41.53 -17.49
C GLU A 247 7.00 -41.65 -18.86
N LEU A 248 7.98 -40.82 -19.14
CA LEU A 248 8.82 -40.93 -20.34
C LEU A 248 9.84 -42.08 -20.23
N ARG A 249 10.42 -42.33 -19.05
CA ARG A 249 11.47 -43.32 -18.85
C ARG A 249 10.99 -44.76 -19.07
N THR A 250 9.79 -45.07 -18.59
CA THR A 250 9.24 -46.45 -18.66
C THR A 250 9.09 -46.95 -20.08
N PRO A 251 8.32 -46.26 -21.00
CA PRO A 251 8.22 -46.74 -22.39
C PRO A 251 9.56 -46.69 -23.14
N LEU A 252 10.40 -45.68 -22.86
CA LEU A 252 11.72 -45.59 -23.47
C LEU A 252 12.62 -46.78 -23.09
N THR A 253 12.55 -47.25 -21.85
CA THR A 253 13.28 -48.43 -21.39
C THR A 253 12.76 -49.68 -22.10
N ALA A 254 11.44 -49.81 -22.28
CA ALA A 254 10.84 -50.91 -23.00
C ALA A 254 11.26 -50.89 -24.48
N VAL A 255 11.16 -49.73 -25.14
CA VAL A 255 11.61 -49.59 -26.56
C VAL A 255 13.07 -49.93 -26.70
N ARG A 256 13.93 -49.47 -25.81
CA ARG A 256 15.35 -49.77 -25.84
C ARG A 256 15.63 -51.27 -25.62
N GLY A 257 15.03 -51.86 -24.56
CA GLY A 257 15.27 -53.25 -24.21
C GLY A 257 14.80 -54.22 -25.29
N TYR A 258 13.60 -54.03 -25.86
CA TYR A 258 13.13 -54.85 -26.98
C TYR A 258 13.92 -54.59 -28.25
N GLY A 259 14.36 -53.35 -28.51
CA GLY A 259 15.22 -53.01 -29.63
C GLY A 259 16.60 -53.70 -29.54
N GLU A 260 17.24 -53.67 -28.38
CA GLU A 260 18.50 -54.39 -28.09
C GLU A 260 18.32 -55.92 -28.28
N ALA A 261 17.25 -56.50 -27.69
CA ALA A 261 16.95 -57.90 -27.82
C ALA A 261 16.71 -58.36 -29.29
N LEU A 262 16.07 -57.52 -30.11
CA LEU A 262 15.91 -57.76 -31.54
C LEU A 262 17.25 -57.68 -32.28
N ALA A 263 18.08 -56.66 -31.97
CA ALA A 263 19.40 -56.47 -32.59
C ALA A 263 20.38 -57.62 -32.27
N ASP A 264 20.31 -58.12 -31.04
CA ASP A 264 21.16 -59.28 -30.57
C ASP A 264 20.60 -60.61 -31.00
N GLY A 265 19.47 -60.66 -31.73
CA GLY A 265 18.89 -61.94 -32.19
C GLY A 265 18.29 -62.80 -31.07
N LEU A 266 18.03 -62.20 -29.90
CA LEU A 266 17.49 -62.91 -28.73
C LEU A 266 16.00 -63.24 -28.83
N ILE A 267 15.28 -62.57 -29.78
CA ILE A 267 13.84 -62.80 -30.00
C ILE A 267 13.62 -63.87 -31.03
N PRO A 268 12.90 -64.97 -30.71
CA PRO A 268 12.57 -66.03 -31.65
C PRO A 268 11.79 -65.46 -32.85
N GLY A 269 12.05 -65.99 -34.06
CA GLY A 269 11.43 -65.50 -35.30
C GLY A 269 9.89 -65.40 -35.25
N ALA A 270 9.24 -66.41 -34.58
CA ALA A 270 7.78 -66.38 -34.37
C ALA A 270 7.28 -65.21 -33.49
N GLU A 271 8.14 -64.58 -32.68
CA GLU A 271 7.80 -63.51 -31.76
C GLU A 271 8.21 -62.13 -32.27
N VAL A 272 8.96 -62.03 -33.38
CA VAL A 272 9.44 -60.76 -33.96
C VAL A 272 8.27 -59.81 -34.29
N ALA A 273 7.20 -60.33 -34.91
CA ALA A 273 6.03 -59.52 -35.25
C ALA A 273 5.31 -58.95 -33.99
N ARG A 274 5.21 -59.77 -32.94
CA ARG A 274 4.63 -59.38 -31.64
C ARG A 274 5.48 -58.30 -30.95
N THR A 275 6.79 -58.50 -30.95
CA THR A 275 7.74 -57.54 -30.39
C THR A 275 7.72 -56.22 -31.16
N GLY A 276 7.64 -56.27 -32.50
CA GLY A 276 7.45 -55.07 -33.35
C GLY A 276 6.16 -54.32 -33.04
N ALA A 277 5.06 -55.05 -32.80
CA ALA A 277 3.81 -54.45 -32.38
C ALA A 277 3.90 -53.74 -31.00
N ILE A 278 4.61 -54.33 -30.03
CA ILE A 278 4.87 -53.74 -28.71
C ILE A 278 5.70 -52.44 -28.87
N LEU A 279 6.78 -52.49 -29.67
CA LEU A 279 7.62 -51.33 -29.93
C LEU A 279 6.82 -50.17 -30.56
N THR A 280 5.96 -50.48 -31.53
CA THR A 280 5.11 -49.50 -32.19
C THR A 280 4.09 -48.88 -31.23
N ALA A 281 3.51 -49.70 -30.35
CA ALA A 281 2.59 -49.26 -29.33
C ALA A 281 3.26 -48.31 -28.33
N GLU A 282 4.45 -48.65 -27.82
CA GLU A 282 5.21 -47.81 -26.90
C GLU A 282 5.72 -46.52 -27.56
N ALA A 283 6.15 -46.57 -28.81
CA ALA A 283 6.50 -45.34 -29.57
C ALA A 283 5.30 -44.42 -29.76
N THR A 284 4.13 -44.95 -30.10
CA THR A 284 2.87 -44.19 -30.21
C THR A 284 2.46 -43.57 -28.86
N ARG A 285 2.67 -44.30 -27.78
CA ARG A 285 2.42 -43.79 -26.41
C ARG A 285 3.34 -42.61 -26.07
N LEU A 286 4.63 -42.73 -26.40
CA LEU A 286 5.61 -41.65 -26.22
C LEU A 286 5.25 -40.41 -27.02
N ASP A 287 4.86 -40.58 -28.28
CA ASP A 287 4.46 -39.44 -29.15
C ASP A 287 3.27 -38.68 -28.58
N ARG A 288 2.26 -39.39 -28.07
CA ARG A 288 1.14 -38.76 -27.35
C ARG A 288 1.58 -38.01 -26.11
N LEU A 289 2.45 -38.62 -25.29
CA LEU A 289 2.95 -37.99 -24.07
C LEU A 289 3.67 -36.67 -24.37
N VAL A 290 4.50 -36.64 -25.40
CA VAL A 290 5.21 -35.46 -25.87
C VAL A 290 4.20 -34.41 -26.39
N SER A 291 3.21 -34.82 -27.18
CA SER A 291 2.16 -33.94 -27.69
C SER A 291 1.34 -33.29 -26.56
N ASP A 292 0.89 -34.12 -25.58
CA ASP A 292 0.15 -33.66 -24.41
C ASP A 292 0.97 -32.64 -23.59
N LEU A 293 2.28 -32.91 -23.42
CA LEU A 293 3.19 -32.02 -22.70
C LEU A 293 3.36 -30.66 -23.42
N LEU A 294 3.53 -30.70 -24.76
CA LEU A 294 3.65 -29.49 -25.59
C LEU A 294 2.34 -28.67 -25.55
N ASP A 295 1.19 -29.34 -25.64
CA ASP A 295 -0.11 -28.67 -25.53
C ASP A 295 -0.29 -28.03 -24.15
N LEU A 296 0.09 -28.74 -23.06
CA LEU A 296 0.05 -28.22 -21.71
C LEU A 296 0.96 -26.99 -21.52
N ALA A 297 2.16 -27.03 -22.10
CA ALA A 297 3.10 -25.91 -22.08
C ALA A 297 2.58 -24.70 -22.87
N ARG A 298 1.98 -24.95 -24.04
CA ARG A 298 1.39 -23.90 -24.89
C ARG A 298 0.17 -23.23 -24.22
N LEU A 299 -0.70 -24.03 -23.57
CA LEU A 299 -1.86 -23.53 -22.83
C LEU A 299 -1.48 -22.68 -21.61
N GLY A 300 -0.27 -22.86 -21.06
CA GLY A 300 0.29 -22.02 -19.99
C GLY A 300 0.92 -20.70 -20.47
N ALA A 301 1.14 -20.53 -21.76
CA ALA A 301 1.72 -19.32 -22.34
C ALA A 301 0.63 -18.25 -22.60
N VAL A 302 1.00 -16.98 -22.42
CA VAL A 302 0.10 -15.82 -22.57
C VAL A 302 -0.50 -15.69 -24.00
N ASN A 303 0.04 -16.40 -24.98
CA ASN A 303 -0.33 -16.31 -26.41
C ASN A 303 -0.85 -17.65 -26.97
N PHE A 304 -1.69 -18.39 -26.24
CA PHE A 304 -2.36 -19.54 -26.81
C PHE A 304 -3.39 -19.07 -27.86
N GLN A 305 -3.08 -19.28 -29.14
CA GLN A 305 -3.98 -18.92 -30.24
C GLN A 305 -5.08 -19.98 -30.37
N LEU A 306 -6.30 -19.57 -30.07
CA LEU A 306 -7.52 -20.29 -30.38
C LEU A 306 -8.08 -19.76 -31.72
N THR A 307 -8.73 -20.64 -32.46
CA THR A 307 -9.48 -20.28 -33.67
C THR A 307 -10.97 -20.58 -33.41
N PRO A 308 -11.66 -19.74 -32.60
CA PRO A 308 -13.05 -19.99 -32.27
C PRO A 308 -13.94 -19.76 -33.50
N LEU A 309 -14.91 -20.64 -33.67
CA LEU A 309 -15.94 -20.61 -34.70
C LEU A 309 -17.30 -20.89 -34.06
N ASP A 310 -18.36 -20.39 -34.68
CA ASP A 310 -19.72 -20.77 -34.30
C ASP A 310 -20.03 -22.14 -34.89
N ILE A 311 -20.11 -23.15 -34.04
CA ILE A 311 -20.35 -24.54 -34.45
C ILE A 311 -21.55 -25.16 -33.77
N ASP A 312 -22.21 -26.10 -34.44
CA ASP A 312 -23.17 -26.99 -33.80
C ASP A 312 -22.43 -28.07 -33.00
N LEU A 313 -22.52 -27.99 -31.68
CA LEU A 313 -21.92 -28.97 -30.76
C LEU A 313 -22.48 -30.38 -31.00
N GLY A 314 -23.76 -30.51 -31.44
CA GLY A 314 -24.37 -31.77 -31.77
C GLY A 314 -23.68 -32.50 -32.90
N GLU A 315 -23.27 -31.79 -33.95
CA GLU A 315 -22.49 -32.39 -35.07
C GLU A 315 -21.14 -32.90 -34.59
N LEU A 316 -20.38 -32.07 -33.87
CA LEU A 316 -19.05 -32.43 -33.34
C LEU A 316 -19.13 -33.64 -32.41
N VAL A 317 -20.11 -33.67 -31.50
CA VAL A 317 -20.29 -34.80 -30.56
C VAL A 317 -20.68 -36.08 -31.30
N ARG A 318 -21.57 -36.02 -32.30
CA ARG A 318 -21.95 -37.19 -33.12
C ARG A 318 -20.77 -37.72 -33.94
N GLU A 319 -19.91 -36.88 -34.47
CA GLU A 319 -18.68 -37.33 -35.18
C GLU A 319 -17.70 -37.96 -34.19
N ALA A 320 -17.50 -37.38 -33.00
CA ALA A 320 -16.68 -38.00 -31.98
C ALA A 320 -17.22 -39.36 -31.54
N ALA A 321 -18.55 -39.46 -31.38
CA ALA A 321 -19.22 -40.68 -30.95
C ALA A 321 -19.03 -41.86 -31.92
N LYS A 322 -19.06 -41.62 -33.23
CA LYS A 322 -18.79 -42.67 -34.23
C LYS A 322 -17.44 -43.32 -34.02
N VAL A 323 -16.39 -42.51 -33.84
CA VAL A 323 -15.02 -43.02 -33.65
C VAL A 323 -14.89 -43.77 -32.33
N TRP A 324 -15.50 -43.26 -31.27
CA TRP A 324 -15.43 -43.87 -29.94
C TRP A 324 -16.28 -45.14 -29.82
N ALA A 325 -17.44 -45.19 -30.47
CA ALA A 325 -18.26 -46.41 -30.55
C ALA A 325 -17.47 -47.62 -31.12
N ASP A 326 -16.78 -47.38 -32.27
CA ASP A 326 -15.92 -48.43 -32.89
C ASP A 326 -14.77 -48.85 -31.97
N ARG A 327 -14.18 -47.91 -31.25
CA ARG A 327 -13.07 -48.18 -30.35
C ARG A 327 -13.50 -48.95 -29.10
N CYS A 328 -14.64 -48.53 -28.48
CA CYS A 328 -15.24 -49.23 -27.35
C CYS A 328 -15.67 -50.66 -27.72
N ALA A 329 -16.24 -50.86 -28.92
CA ALA A 329 -16.62 -52.20 -29.40
C ALA A 329 -15.42 -53.17 -29.50
N ARG A 330 -14.24 -52.72 -29.92
CA ARG A 330 -13.02 -53.53 -29.94
C ARG A 330 -12.57 -53.96 -28.54
N GLU A 331 -12.79 -53.08 -27.54
CA GLU A 331 -12.47 -53.38 -26.13
C GLU A 331 -13.66 -54.02 -25.37
N ARG A 332 -14.73 -54.43 -26.08
CA ARG A 332 -15.96 -55.04 -25.54
C ARG A 332 -16.67 -54.19 -24.49
N VAL A 333 -16.58 -52.87 -24.60
CA VAL A 333 -17.29 -51.88 -23.79
C VAL A 333 -18.45 -51.31 -24.61
N ARG A 334 -19.62 -51.20 -24.00
CA ARG A 334 -20.80 -50.57 -24.66
C ARG A 334 -20.62 -49.07 -24.67
N PHE A 335 -21.07 -48.44 -25.76
CA PHE A 335 -20.99 -46.99 -25.91
C PHE A 335 -22.35 -46.44 -26.32
N ASP A 336 -22.83 -45.40 -25.62
CA ASP A 336 -24.06 -44.71 -25.94
C ASP A 336 -23.81 -43.19 -26.14
N CYS A 337 -24.51 -42.59 -27.08
CA CYS A 337 -24.38 -41.17 -27.36
C CYS A 337 -25.75 -40.52 -27.36
N GLN A 338 -25.91 -39.52 -26.51
CA GLN A 338 -27.15 -38.79 -26.38
C GLN A 338 -26.92 -37.32 -26.75
N THR A 339 -27.59 -36.86 -27.82
CA THR A 339 -27.56 -35.47 -28.28
C THR A 339 -28.95 -34.95 -28.48
N PRO A 340 -29.25 -33.70 -28.14
CA PRO A 340 -30.54 -33.11 -28.39
C PRO A 340 -30.79 -32.98 -29.90
N GLN A 341 -32.06 -32.91 -30.30
CA GLN A 341 -32.46 -32.68 -31.70
C GLN A 341 -32.26 -31.21 -32.11
N LEU A 342 -32.32 -30.29 -31.15
CA LEU A 342 -32.07 -28.87 -31.37
C LEU A 342 -30.56 -28.60 -31.47
N ALA A 343 -30.17 -27.84 -32.47
CA ALA A 343 -28.76 -27.40 -32.61
C ALA A 343 -28.36 -26.54 -31.43
N LEU A 344 -27.22 -26.86 -30.83
CA LEU A 344 -26.61 -26.10 -29.76
C LEU A 344 -25.38 -25.39 -30.30
N ILE A 345 -25.54 -24.11 -30.63
CA ILE A 345 -24.45 -23.30 -31.21
C ILE A 345 -23.59 -22.72 -30.11
N ALA A 346 -22.28 -22.94 -30.17
CA ALA A 346 -21.30 -22.35 -29.26
C ALA A 346 -20.12 -21.76 -30.05
N HIS A 347 -19.56 -20.67 -29.52
CA HIS A 347 -18.39 -20.00 -30.09
C HIS A 347 -17.12 -20.59 -29.50
N VAL A 348 -16.59 -21.67 -30.10
CA VAL A 348 -15.46 -22.45 -29.60
C VAL A 348 -14.55 -22.93 -30.72
N ASP A 349 -13.31 -23.26 -30.40
CA ASP A 349 -12.37 -23.92 -31.31
C ASP A 349 -12.75 -25.41 -31.46
N PRO A 350 -13.21 -25.86 -32.64
CA PRO A 350 -13.68 -27.21 -32.84
C PRO A 350 -12.60 -28.28 -32.65
N VAL A 351 -11.36 -27.97 -33.02
CA VAL A 351 -10.24 -28.91 -32.89
C VAL A 351 -9.91 -29.14 -31.42
N ARG A 352 -9.90 -28.06 -30.64
CA ARG A 352 -9.62 -28.15 -29.18
C ARG A 352 -10.76 -28.78 -28.42
N LEU A 353 -12.01 -28.47 -28.77
CA LEU A 353 -13.16 -29.10 -28.16
C LEU A 353 -13.20 -30.60 -28.48
N ARG A 354 -12.87 -31.00 -29.70
CA ARG A 354 -12.73 -32.41 -30.09
C ARG A 354 -11.66 -33.10 -29.23
N GLN A 355 -10.52 -32.47 -29.00
CA GLN A 355 -9.44 -32.98 -28.16
C GLN A 355 -9.91 -33.16 -26.69
N VAL A 356 -10.75 -32.25 -26.17
CA VAL A 356 -11.38 -32.39 -24.84
C VAL A 356 -12.21 -33.68 -24.79
N ILE A 357 -13.11 -33.87 -25.77
CA ILE A 357 -13.97 -35.07 -25.83
C ILE A 357 -13.12 -36.33 -25.93
N ASP A 358 -12.12 -36.36 -26.79
CA ASP A 358 -11.23 -37.49 -26.97
C ASP A 358 -10.47 -37.84 -25.70
N ASN A 359 -9.97 -36.87 -24.95
CA ASN A 359 -9.30 -37.12 -23.67
C ASN A 359 -10.24 -37.67 -22.59
N LEU A 360 -11.46 -37.16 -22.52
CA LEU A 360 -12.48 -37.68 -21.59
C LEU A 360 -12.90 -39.12 -21.94
N ALA A 361 -13.17 -39.39 -23.21
CA ALA A 361 -13.56 -40.70 -23.68
C ALA A 361 -12.44 -41.75 -23.55
N GLU A 362 -11.19 -41.34 -23.81
CA GLU A 362 -10.01 -42.23 -23.60
C GLU A 362 -9.83 -42.58 -22.11
N ASN A 363 -10.01 -41.59 -21.22
CA ASN A 363 -9.97 -41.80 -19.78
C ASN A 363 -11.07 -42.79 -19.34
N ALA A 364 -12.31 -42.59 -19.84
CA ALA A 364 -13.43 -43.43 -19.55
C ALA A 364 -13.18 -44.89 -20.00
N LEU A 365 -12.71 -45.10 -21.24
CA LEU A 365 -12.44 -46.42 -21.78
C LEU A 365 -11.35 -47.16 -20.99
N ARG A 366 -10.34 -46.46 -20.55
CA ARG A 366 -9.19 -47.06 -19.80
C ARG A 366 -9.64 -47.64 -18.46
N VAL A 367 -10.61 -47.03 -17.77
CA VAL A 367 -11.05 -47.49 -16.43
C VAL A 367 -12.30 -48.34 -16.47
N SER A 368 -12.92 -48.50 -17.62
CA SER A 368 -14.15 -49.24 -17.82
C SER A 368 -13.89 -50.74 -18.02
N PRO A 369 -14.44 -51.63 -17.19
CA PRO A 369 -14.33 -53.08 -17.40
C PRO A 369 -15.10 -53.52 -18.64
N GLU A 370 -14.73 -54.71 -19.19
CA GLU A 370 -15.48 -55.34 -20.28
C GLU A 370 -16.99 -55.44 -19.92
N GLY A 371 -17.87 -55.17 -20.87
CA GLY A 371 -19.32 -55.23 -20.71
C GLY A 371 -19.95 -54.00 -20.03
N SER A 372 -19.13 -53.07 -19.49
CA SER A 372 -19.64 -51.79 -18.92
C SER A 372 -20.16 -50.86 -20.00
N LEU A 373 -20.75 -49.74 -19.58
CA LEU A 373 -21.29 -48.70 -20.46
C LEU A 373 -20.53 -47.40 -20.29
N ILE A 374 -20.18 -46.78 -21.41
CA ILE A 374 -19.70 -45.39 -21.48
C ILE A 374 -20.77 -44.60 -22.16
N GLU A 375 -21.14 -43.44 -21.55
CA GLU A 375 -22.14 -42.52 -22.11
C GLU A 375 -21.45 -41.20 -22.44
N LEU A 376 -21.70 -40.68 -23.66
CA LEU A 376 -21.35 -39.34 -24.11
C LEU A 376 -22.65 -38.56 -24.28
N ILE A 377 -22.87 -37.56 -23.44
CA ILE A 377 -24.10 -36.83 -23.36
C ILE A 377 -23.85 -35.35 -23.67
N LEU A 378 -24.62 -34.82 -24.62
CA LEU A 378 -24.69 -33.38 -24.85
C LEU A 378 -26.07 -32.89 -24.39
N GLY A 379 -26.10 -31.90 -23.56
CA GLY A 379 -27.33 -31.26 -23.07
C GLY A 379 -27.17 -29.74 -22.99
N ALA A 380 -28.28 -29.07 -22.67
CA ALA A 380 -28.33 -27.64 -22.39
C ALA A 380 -28.80 -27.41 -20.96
N GLU A 381 -28.09 -26.58 -20.22
CA GLU A 381 -28.45 -26.10 -18.88
C GLU A 381 -28.51 -24.58 -18.88
N GLY A 382 -29.71 -24.01 -18.97
CA GLY A 382 -29.90 -22.56 -19.10
C GLY A 382 -29.25 -22.03 -20.39
N SER A 383 -28.30 -21.07 -20.27
CA SER A 383 -27.57 -20.48 -21.40
C SER A 383 -26.25 -21.22 -21.72
N SER A 384 -26.07 -22.44 -21.20
CA SER A 384 -24.84 -23.19 -21.39
C SER A 384 -25.09 -24.56 -22.00
N ALA A 385 -24.19 -25.00 -22.88
CA ALA A 385 -24.11 -26.40 -23.28
C ALA A 385 -23.24 -27.17 -22.28
N VAL A 386 -23.62 -28.41 -22.03
CA VAL A 386 -22.89 -29.34 -21.18
C VAL A 386 -22.55 -30.60 -21.98
N ILE A 387 -21.28 -30.90 -22.09
CA ILE A 387 -20.78 -32.17 -22.62
C ILE A 387 -20.37 -33.01 -21.42
N GLU A 388 -20.93 -34.18 -21.29
CA GLU A 388 -20.71 -35.09 -20.16
C GLU A 388 -20.26 -36.45 -20.68
N VAL A 389 -19.20 -36.98 -20.05
CA VAL A 389 -18.75 -38.35 -20.25
C VAL A 389 -18.87 -39.11 -18.94
N ARG A 390 -19.62 -40.23 -18.96
CA ARG A 390 -19.78 -41.13 -17.85
C ARG A 390 -19.11 -42.44 -18.15
N ASP A 391 -18.42 -43.02 -17.18
CA ASP A 391 -17.79 -44.34 -17.29
C ASP A 391 -18.44 -45.35 -16.35
N GLY A 392 -18.21 -46.62 -16.66
CA GLY A 392 -18.62 -47.74 -15.82
C GLY A 392 -17.51 -48.23 -14.90
N GLY A 393 -16.51 -47.45 -14.64
CA GLY A 393 -15.36 -47.76 -13.80
C GLY A 393 -15.62 -47.70 -12.30
N PRO A 394 -14.59 -47.72 -11.46
CA PRO A 394 -14.71 -47.71 -9.99
C PRO A 394 -15.17 -46.35 -9.40
N GLY A 395 -15.28 -45.31 -10.23
CA GLY A 395 -15.69 -43.98 -9.82
C GLY A 395 -14.59 -43.20 -9.10
N LEU A 396 -14.98 -42.05 -8.55
CA LEU A 396 -14.10 -41.11 -7.85
C LEU A 396 -14.50 -40.98 -6.38
N THR A 397 -13.54 -40.83 -5.49
CA THR A 397 -13.77 -40.41 -4.10
C THR A 397 -13.98 -38.91 -4.03
N PRO A 398 -14.53 -38.35 -2.93
CA PRO A 398 -14.64 -36.90 -2.78
C PRO A 398 -13.29 -36.18 -2.94
N GLY A 399 -12.22 -36.71 -2.37
CA GLY A 399 -10.87 -36.12 -2.52
C GLY A 399 -10.28 -36.29 -3.93
N ASP A 400 -10.76 -37.22 -4.76
CA ASP A 400 -10.37 -37.30 -6.16
C ASP A 400 -11.05 -36.23 -7.02
N ILE A 401 -12.30 -35.89 -6.68
CA ILE A 401 -13.07 -34.88 -7.39
C ILE A 401 -12.39 -33.52 -7.30
N GLU A 402 -11.87 -33.18 -6.13
CA GLU A 402 -11.18 -31.90 -5.88
C GLU A 402 -9.93 -31.72 -6.73
N VAL A 403 -9.19 -32.82 -6.95
CA VAL A 403 -7.89 -32.80 -7.64
C VAL A 403 -7.92 -33.41 -9.05
N ALA A 404 -9.12 -33.74 -9.56
CA ALA A 404 -9.27 -34.48 -10.81
C ALA A 404 -8.57 -33.87 -12.02
N PHE A 405 -8.50 -32.54 -12.08
CA PHE A 405 -7.88 -31.79 -13.16
C PHE A 405 -6.48 -31.26 -12.81
N GLU A 406 -5.93 -31.64 -11.65
CA GLU A 406 -4.53 -31.34 -11.31
C GLU A 406 -3.59 -32.31 -12.04
N PRO A 407 -2.49 -31.82 -12.66
CA PRO A 407 -1.55 -32.66 -13.39
C PRO A 407 -0.98 -33.77 -12.50
N GLY A 408 -1.11 -35.02 -12.91
CA GLY A 408 -0.53 -36.18 -12.23
C GLY A 408 -1.26 -36.67 -10.97
N ALA A 409 -2.16 -35.90 -10.38
CA ALA A 409 -2.75 -36.16 -9.06
C ALA A 409 -3.43 -37.54 -8.97
N LEU A 410 -4.32 -37.87 -9.91
CA LEU A 410 -4.98 -39.19 -9.94
C LEU A 410 -4.03 -40.30 -10.40
N HIS A 411 -3.05 -40.00 -11.24
CA HIS A 411 -2.06 -40.94 -11.66
C HIS A 411 -1.21 -41.45 -10.48
N GLU A 412 -0.67 -40.55 -9.66
CA GLU A 412 0.13 -40.91 -8.48
C GLU A 412 -0.70 -41.68 -7.45
N ARG A 413 -1.93 -41.24 -7.19
CA ARG A 413 -2.82 -41.89 -6.22
C ARG A 413 -3.18 -43.32 -6.57
N TYR A 414 -3.28 -43.64 -7.85
CA TYR A 414 -3.76 -44.93 -8.33
C TYR A 414 -2.71 -45.78 -9.07
N ARG A 415 -1.45 -45.34 -9.10
CA ARG A 415 -0.34 -46.09 -9.67
C ARG A 415 -0.21 -47.44 -8.98
N GLY A 416 -0.24 -48.53 -9.77
CA GLY A 416 -0.19 -49.91 -9.28
C GLY A 416 -1.47 -50.45 -8.67
N VAL A 417 -2.54 -49.67 -8.57
CA VAL A 417 -3.85 -50.08 -8.04
C VAL A 417 -4.85 -50.33 -9.17
N ARG A 418 -4.85 -49.46 -10.20
CA ARG A 418 -5.71 -49.58 -11.38
C ARG A 418 -4.98 -49.08 -12.63
N PRO A 419 -5.47 -49.39 -13.84
CA PRO A 419 -4.88 -48.84 -15.06
C PRO A 419 -4.92 -47.29 -15.02
N VAL A 420 -3.76 -46.67 -15.08
CA VAL A 420 -3.60 -45.22 -15.11
C VAL A 420 -3.00 -44.78 -16.43
N GLY A 421 -3.40 -43.64 -16.93
CA GLY A 421 -2.83 -43.00 -18.11
C GLY A 421 -1.60 -42.16 -17.79
N THR A 422 -1.29 -41.22 -18.66
CA THR A 422 -0.17 -40.28 -18.52
C THR A 422 -0.37 -39.28 -17.36
N GLY A 423 -1.55 -39.23 -16.76
CA GLY A 423 -1.88 -38.23 -15.74
C GLY A 423 -2.07 -36.79 -16.30
N LEU A 424 -1.85 -36.59 -17.60
CA LEU A 424 -1.91 -35.26 -18.25
C LEU A 424 -3.25 -35.00 -18.92
N GLY A 425 -3.96 -36.00 -19.39
CA GLY A 425 -5.19 -35.85 -20.19
C GLY A 425 -6.29 -35.05 -19.49
N LEU A 426 -6.60 -35.33 -18.22
CA LEU A 426 -7.59 -34.57 -17.45
C LEU A 426 -7.11 -33.15 -17.12
N ALA A 427 -5.84 -32.97 -16.84
CA ALA A 427 -5.28 -31.63 -16.62
C ALA A 427 -5.37 -30.78 -17.91
N LEU A 428 -5.14 -31.41 -19.06
CA LEU A 428 -5.31 -30.79 -20.37
C LEU A 428 -6.77 -30.39 -20.61
N VAL A 429 -7.73 -31.28 -20.27
CA VAL A 429 -9.17 -30.98 -20.33
C VAL A 429 -9.52 -29.75 -19.50
N GLY A 430 -9.07 -29.67 -18.24
CA GLY A 430 -9.35 -28.53 -17.37
C GLY A 430 -8.82 -27.20 -17.94
N ARG A 431 -7.59 -27.20 -18.45
CA ARG A 431 -6.98 -26.03 -19.06
C ARG A 431 -7.61 -25.64 -20.40
N MET A 432 -7.90 -26.62 -21.26
CA MET A 432 -8.58 -26.36 -22.54
C MET A 432 -10.00 -25.83 -22.32
N ALA A 433 -10.75 -26.44 -21.41
CA ALA A 433 -12.10 -25.95 -21.08
C ALA A 433 -12.07 -24.49 -20.65
N SER A 434 -11.16 -24.12 -19.75
CA SER A 434 -10.99 -22.73 -19.31
C SER A 434 -10.53 -21.81 -20.45
N GLY A 435 -9.61 -22.27 -21.29
CA GLY A 435 -9.14 -21.52 -22.47
C GLY A 435 -10.24 -21.28 -23.51
N LEU A 436 -11.17 -22.22 -23.66
CA LEU A 436 -12.34 -22.14 -24.56
C LEU A 436 -13.50 -21.33 -23.92
N GLY A 437 -13.32 -20.69 -22.77
CA GLY A 437 -14.35 -19.91 -22.08
C GLY A 437 -15.37 -20.75 -21.29
N GLY A 438 -15.05 -22.04 -21.07
CA GLY A 438 -15.88 -22.99 -20.34
C GLY A 438 -15.29 -23.38 -18.98
N GLN A 439 -15.92 -24.38 -18.35
CA GLN A 439 -15.48 -24.95 -17.07
C GLN A 439 -15.56 -26.48 -17.13
N ALA A 440 -14.54 -27.14 -16.56
CA ALA A 440 -14.55 -28.57 -16.36
C ALA A 440 -14.90 -28.92 -14.91
N SER A 441 -15.67 -29.99 -14.70
CA SER A 441 -16.00 -30.52 -13.39
C SER A 441 -16.06 -32.05 -13.40
N ALA A 442 -15.78 -32.66 -12.25
CA ALA A 442 -15.82 -34.09 -12.05
C ALA A 442 -16.85 -34.45 -10.98
N GLY A 443 -17.35 -35.66 -11.03
CA GLY A 443 -18.34 -36.18 -10.08
C GLY A 443 -18.48 -37.68 -10.15
N ARG A 444 -19.54 -38.21 -9.52
CA ARG A 444 -19.93 -39.61 -9.64
C ARG A 444 -21.06 -39.77 -10.66
N ALA A 445 -20.96 -40.79 -11.49
CA ALA A 445 -22.04 -41.18 -12.39
C ALA A 445 -23.18 -41.84 -11.59
N PRO A 446 -24.47 -41.66 -12.02
CA PRO A 446 -25.61 -42.34 -11.38
C PRO A 446 -25.47 -43.85 -11.30
N GLY A 447 -24.74 -44.49 -12.25
CA GLY A 447 -24.49 -45.92 -12.31
C GLY A 447 -23.24 -46.40 -11.50
N GLY A 448 -22.59 -45.51 -10.76
CA GLY A 448 -21.44 -45.86 -9.89
C GLY A 448 -20.05 -45.50 -10.40
N GLY A 449 -19.85 -45.22 -11.68
CA GLY A 449 -18.58 -44.78 -12.27
C GLY A 449 -18.24 -43.31 -12.04
N ALA A 450 -17.26 -42.81 -12.75
CA ALA A 450 -16.96 -41.35 -12.76
C ALA A 450 -17.79 -40.62 -13.82
N ARG A 451 -18.00 -39.34 -13.57
CA ARG A 451 -18.67 -38.39 -14.44
C ARG A 451 -17.77 -37.17 -14.62
N PHE A 452 -17.40 -36.88 -15.84
CA PHE A 452 -16.67 -35.68 -16.20
C PHE A 452 -17.53 -34.79 -17.08
N MET A 453 -17.61 -33.53 -16.75
CA MET A 453 -18.45 -32.56 -17.48
C MET A 453 -17.62 -31.37 -17.90
N VAL A 454 -17.93 -30.84 -19.09
CA VAL A 454 -17.39 -29.56 -19.56
C VAL A 454 -18.58 -28.70 -19.99
N ARG A 455 -18.64 -27.48 -19.48
CA ARG A 455 -19.71 -26.53 -19.72
C ARG A 455 -19.18 -25.37 -20.55
N PHE A 456 -19.91 -24.99 -21.60
CA PHE A 456 -19.60 -23.84 -22.47
C PHE A 456 -20.81 -22.91 -22.59
N PRO A 457 -20.63 -21.58 -22.70
CA PRO A 457 -21.71 -20.67 -23.00
C PRO A 457 -22.23 -20.92 -24.43
N LEU A 458 -23.55 -20.92 -24.60
CA LEU A 458 -24.20 -20.95 -25.90
C LEU A 458 -24.21 -19.55 -26.50
N VAL A 459 -24.12 -19.49 -27.82
CA VAL A 459 -24.40 -18.24 -28.56
C VAL A 459 -25.90 -18.02 -28.48
N GLY A 460 -26.32 -16.89 -27.89
CA GLY A 460 -27.73 -16.52 -27.67
C GLY A 460 -28.46 -16.18 -28.96
#